data_cf3a5b12568d268f2daaf38f1ad2b64d
#
_entry.id   cf3a5b12568d268f2daaf38f1ad2b64d
#
_cell.length_a   1.000
_cell.length_b   1.000
_cell.length_c   1.000
_cell.angle_alpha   90.00
_cell.angle_beta   90.00
_cell.angle_gamma   90.00
#
_symmetry.space_group_name_H-M   'P 1'
#
loop_
_entity.id
_entity.type
_entity.pdbx_description
1 polymer ?
#
loop_
_entity_poly.entity_id
_entity_poly.type
_entity_poly.pdbx_seq_one_letter_code
_entity_poly.pdbx_strand_id
1 'polypeptide(L)'
;MGAKIAYYNFLSYGTLTVTSEATGFPKANLQDYRDYTYWKATSSATQEIELDLTGSGYESSQVGYLGFVAHNLKTIDAAIRLLRWNGTDFEEVLSSFAAPHDYAFFIPFTAIAGTKWRVELTSMTAAAQIGHIGLGQVCDLTYYPDAPFNLGGERIIATQEISNSGNILGVTIDYAEIDLSSSWSPVTSSELAAIEAFWDNHARYGRPFFYSPDGDTDGNYVYWAHIPADQLEISKPRSNTIYVDSISLNMRGHR
;
A
#
# COMPACT_ATOMS: atom_id res chain seq x y z
N MET A 1 8.76 -17.21 -4.49
CA MET A 1 7.81 -16.46 -3.65
C MET A 1 6.60 -16.15 -4.50
N GLY A 2 5.40 -16.22 -3.98
CA GLY A 2 4.19 -15.91 -4.75
C GLY A 2 3.80 -14.43 -4.65
N ALA A 3 2.63 -14.08 -5.20
CA ALA A 3 2.12 -12.71 -5.13
C ALA A 3 1.80 -12.29 -3.69
N LYS A 4 1.91 -11.01 -3.41
CA LYS A 4 1.62 -10.43 -2.09
C LYS A 4 0.66 -9.26 -2.20
N ILE A 5 -0.29 -9.20 -1.27
CA ILE A 5 -1.20 -8.07 -1.10
C ILE A 5 -1.01 -7.55 0.33
N ALA A 6 -0.53 -6.31 0.47
CA ALA A 6 -0.42 -5.66 1.77
C ALA A 6 -1.56 -4.66 1.93
N TYR A 7 -2.34 -4.83 2.98
CA TYR A 7 -3.62 -4.15 3.16
C TYR A 7 -3.89 -3.82 4.64
N TYR A 8 -4.99 -3.16 4.90
CA TYR A 8 -5.47 -2.80 6.23
C TYR A 8 -4.52 -1.87 6.96
N ASN A 9 -4.75 -0.58 6.85
CA ASN A 9 -3.88 0.41 7.46
C ASN A 9 -4.32 0.76 8.88
N PHE A 10 -3.57 0.32 9.88
CA PHE A 10 -3.85 0.62 11.29
C PHE A 10 -3.63 2.09 11.66
N LEU A 11 -2.91 2.88 10.87
CA LEU A 11 -2.78 4.32 11.10
C LEU A 11 -4.14 5.02 11.18
N SER A 12 -5.13 4.52 10.45
CA SER A 12 -6.48 5.09 10.41
C SER A 12 -7.31 4.85 11.69
N TYR A 13 -6.83 4.02 12.61
CA TYR A 13 -7.57 3.61 13.81
C TYR A 13 -6.96 4.08 15.12
N GLY A 14 -5.74 4.58 15.09
CA GLY A 14 -5.03 5.05 16.27
C GLY A 14 -4.80 6.57 16.28
N THR A 15 -4.11 7.01 17.31
CA THR A 15 -3.63 8.39 17.42
C THR A 15 -2.27 8.49 16.76
N LEU A 16 -2.17 9.32 15.72
CA LEU A 16 -0.92 9.59 15.02
C LEU A 16 -0.24 10.83 15.58
N THR A 17 1.06 10.73 15.90
CA THR A 17 1.92 11.86 16.26
C THR A 17 3.15 11.90 15.36
N VAL A 18 3.67 13.11 15.10
CA VAL A 18 4.87 13.31 14.28
C VAL A 18 5.78 14.33 14.96
N THR A 19 7.08 14.22 14.75
CA THR A 19 8.08 15.18 15.29
C THR A 19 7.84 16.60 14.78
N SER A 20 7.50 16.73 13.49
CA SER A 20 7.22 18.04 12.87
C SER A 20 6.27 17.91 11.70
N GLU A 21 5.56 18.99 11.38
CA GLU A 21 4.76 19.11 10.15
C GLU A 21 4.86 20.52 9.58
N ALA A 22 5.08 20.63 8.29
CA ALA A 22 5.12 21.92 7.60
C ALA A 22 3.71 22.46 7.39
N THR A 23 3.55 23.78 7.41
CA THR A 23 2.26 24.44 7.20
C THR A 23 1.62 24.01 5.89
N GLY A 24 0.38 23.54 5.93
CA GLY A 24 -0.37 23.07 4.77
C GLY A 24 -0.15 21.59 4.42
N PHE A 25 0.73 20.87 5.15
CA PHE A 25 1.05 19.46 4.91
C PHE A 25 0.91 18.61 6.19
N PRO A 26 -0.32 18.46 6.68
CA PRO A 26 -0.58 17.88 7.98
C PRO A 26 -0.36 16.36 8.00
N LYS A 27 -0.05 15.82 9.18
CA LYS A 27 0.10 14.36 9.42
C LYS A 27 -1.13 13.54 9.03
N ALA A 28 -2.32 14.13 9.00
CA ALA A 28 -3.55 13.46 8.59
C ALA A 28 -3.47 12.90 7.15
N ASN A 29 -2.64 13.52 6.30
CA ASN A 29 -2.42 13.04 4.93
C ASN A 29 -1.72 11.66 4.88
N LEU A 30 -1.02 11.25 5.93
CA LEU A 30 -0.36 9.93 6.00
C LEU A 30 -1.33 8.75 6.03
N GLN A 31 -2.61 8.99 6.33
CA GLN A 31 -3.62 7.96 6.57
C GLN A 31 -4.88 8.10 5.71
N ASP A 32 -4.94 9.07 4.79
CA ASP A 32 -6.14 9.38 4.02
C ASP A 32 -6.30 8.57 2.71
N TYR A 33 -5.39 7.62 2.43
CA TYR A 33 -5.33 6.79 1.22
C TYR A 33 -5.15 7.55 -0.10
N ARG A 34 -4.78 8.84 -0.05
CA ARG A 34 -4.56 9.66 -1.24
C ARG A 34 -3.07 9.75 -1.54
N ASP A 35 -2.71 9.58 -2.78
CA ASP A 35 -1.32 9.68 -3.26
C ASP A 35 -0.94 11.10 -3.72
N TYR A 36 -1.93 12.00 -3.87
CA TYR A 36 -1.73 13.41 -4.28
C TYR A 36 -1.69 14.39 -3.11
N THR A 37 -2.03 13.97 -1.90
CA THR A 37 -1.81 14.71 -0.65
C THR A 37 -0.60 14.12 0.06
N TYR A 38 0.14 14.91 0.82
CA TYR A 38 1.29 14.40 1.56
C TYR A 38 1.54 15.17 2.86
N TRP A 39 2.09 14.47 3.82
CA TRP A 39 2.74 15.07 4.97
C TRP A 39 4.15 15.49 4.58
N LYS A 40 4.60 16.61 5.16
CA LYS A 40 5.96 17.11 4.97
C LYS A 40 6.58 17.50 6.31
N ALA A 41 7.81 17.04 6.54
CA ALA A 41 8.62 17.49 7.65
C ALA A 41 9.05 18.95 7.48
N THR A 42 9.36 19.66 8.57
CA THR A 42 9.86 21.04 8.51
C THR A 42 11.34 21.12 8.15
N SER A 43 12.11 20.04 8.33
CA SER A 43 13.55 19.99 8.11
C SER A 43 14.03 18.57 7.82
N SER A 44 15.33 18.42 7.55
CA SER A 44 16.02 17.12 7.39
C SER A 44 16.46 16.49 8.73
N ALA A 45 16.10 17.06 9.87
CA ALA A 45 16.36 16.45 11.18
C ALA A 45 15.56 15.14 11.31
N THR A 46 16.01 14.26 12.21
CA THR A 46 15.31 13.00 12.54
C THR A 46 13.81 13.24 12.72
N GLN A 47 13.00 12.45 12.06
CA GLN A 47 11.54 12.46 12.19
C GLN A 47 11.07 11.15 12.78
N GLU A 48 10.19 11.24 13.74
CA GLU A 48 9.47 10.11 14.30
C GLU A 48 7.98 10.26 13.94
N ILE A 49 7.41 9.20 13.40
CA ILE A 49 5.99 9.07 13.09
C ILE A 49 5.48 7.95 13.98
N GLU A 50 4.74 8.30 15.02
CA GLU A 50 4.29 7.35 16.03
C GLU A 50 2.78 7.13 15.93
N LEU A 51 2.38 5.86 15.92
CA LEU A 51 1.01 5.39 16.00
C LEU A 51 0.76 4.82 17.40
N ASP A 52 -0.22 5.32 18.11
CA ASP A 52 -0.72 4.77 19.38
C ASP A 52 -2.11 4.16 19.17
N LEU A 53 -2.20 2.83 19.29
CA LEU A 53 -3.44 2.06 19.17
C LEU A 53 -4.16 1.86 20.52
N THR A 54 -3.64 2.39 21.63
CA THR A 54 -4.24 2.22 22.96
C THR A 54 -5.69 2.75 22.98
N GLY A 55 -6.63 1.91 23.38
CA GLY A 55 -8.06 2.24 23.42
C GLY A 55 -8.78 2.20 22.06
N SER A 56 -8.09 1.81 20.99
CA SER A 56 -8.67 1.73 19.64
C SER A 56 -9.47 0.44 19.38
N GLY A 57 -9.25 -0.61 20.18
CA GLY A 57 -9.75 -1.96 19.93
C GLY A 57 -8.85 -2.79 18.98
N TYR A 58 -7.73 -2.23 18.55
CA TYR A 58 -6.76 -2.87 17.64
C TYR A 58 -5.40 -3.17 18.28
N GLU A 59 -5.28 -3.08 19.61
CA GLU A 59 -4.04 -3.24 20.37
C GLU A 59 -3.39 -4.63 20.19
N SER A 60 -4.21 -5.65 19.98
CA SER A 60 -3.77 -7.02 19.75
C SER A 60 -3.65 -7.40 18.27
N SER A 61 -3.88 -6.45 17.36
CA SER A 61 -3.86 -6.72 15.93
C SER A 61 -2.45 -7.02 15.45
N GLN A 62 -2.36 -8.01 14.56
CA GLN A 62 -1.09 -8.42 13.96
C GLN A 62 -0.72 -7.46 12.84
N VAL A 63 0.45 -6.84 12.95
CA VAL A 63 1.05 -6.01 11.91
C VAL A 63 2.14 -6.82 11.24
N GLY A 64 2.13 -6.88 9.92
CA GLY A 64 3.03 -7.72 9.13
C GLY A 64 3.72 -6.99 7.98
N TYR A 65 3.50 -5.68 7.79
CA TYR A 65 4.23 -4.89 6.80
C TYR A 65 4.33 -3.42 7.18
N LEU A 66 5.34 -2.77 6.60
CA LEU A 66 5.49 -1.32 6.51
C LEU A 66 5.59 -0.94 5.04
N GLY A 67 4.78 0.02 4.56
CA GLY A 67 4.79 0.46 3.17
C GLY A 67 4.69 1.96 3.02
N PHE A 68 5.11 2.47 1.85
CA PHE A 68 5.15 3.89 1.52
C PHE A 68 4.64 4.13 0.11
N VAL A 69 3.91 5.22 -0.07
CA VAL A 69 3.39 5.68 -1.37
C VAL A 69 3.63 7.18 -1.51
N ALA A 70 3.92 7.64 -2.73
CA ALA A 70 4.09 9.07 -3.06
C ALA A 70 5.07 9.77 -2.12
N HIS A 71 6.29 9.29 -2.07
CA HIS A 71 7.32 9.76 -1.15
C HIS A 71 8.62 10.16 -1.86
N ASN A 72 9.51 10.84 -1.14
CA ASN A 72 10.83 11.23 -1.64
C ASN A 72 11.98 10.57 -0.86
N LEU A 73 11.72 9.47 -0.15
CA LEU A 73 12.65 8.88 0.81
C LEU A 73 13.96 8.41 0.16
N LYS A 74 13.92 7.92 -1.09
CA LYS A 74 15.12 7.57 -1.86
C LYS A 74 15.92 8.80 -2.26
N THR A 75 15.25 9.80 -2.81
CA THR A 75 15.88 11.05 -3.26
C THR A 75 16.59 11.79 -2.12
N ILE A 76 16.09 11.68 -0.89
CA ILE A 76 16.69 12.35 0.28
C ILE A 76 17.62 11.46 1.10
N ASP A 77 17.96 10.26 0.62
CA ASP A 77 18.79 9.25 1.28
C ASP A 77 18.34 8.89 2.71
N ALA A 78 17.01 8.86 2.93
CA ALA A 78 16.46 8.56 4.25
C ALA A 78 16.81 7.13 4.69
N ALA A 79 17.34 6.98 5.89
CA ALA A 79 17.42 5.71 6.59
C ALA A 79 16.15 5.51 7.41
N ILE A 80 15.44 4.40 7.15
CA ILE A 80 14.11 4.09 7.67
C ILE A 80 14.24 2.95 8.68
N ARG A 81 13.58 3.07 9.83
CA ARG A 81 13.54 2.05 10.87
C ARG A 81 12.11 1.90 11.40
N LEU A 82 11.67 0.68 11.68
CA LEU A 82 10.39 0.41 12.33
C LEU A 82 10.62 -0.15 13.72
N LEU A 83 9.97 0.46 14.69
CA LEU A 83 10.03 0.09 16.09
C LEU A 83 8.62 -0.21 16.61
N ARG A 84 8.54 -1.11 17.59
CA ARG A 84 7.31 -1.48 18.31
C ARG A 84 7.50 -1.25 19.80
N TRP A 85 6.48 -0.77 20.48
CA TRP A 85 6.45 -0.70 21.94
C TRP A 85 6.25 -2.08 22.56
N ASN A 86 7.16 -2.53 23.43
CA ASN A 86 7.09 -3.83 24.10
C ASN A 86 6.45 -3.78 25.49
N GLY A 87 5.97 -2.61 25.92
CA GLY A 87 5.41 -2.36 27.24
C GLY A 87 6.32 -1.51 28.14
N THR A 88 7.61 -1.41 27.81
CA THR A 88 8.61 -0.64 28.56
C THR A 88 9.38 0.30 27.64
N ASP A 89 9.84 -0.19 26.49
CA ASP A 89 10.65 0.56 25.54
C ASP A 89 10.25 0.23 24.09
N PHE A 90 10.72 1.06 23.15
CA PHE A 90 10.64 0.76 21.72
C PHE A 90 11.74 -0.23 21.32
N GLU A 91 11.35 -1.37 20.81
CA GLU A 91 12.23 -2.39 20.24
C GLU A 91 12.18 -2.41 18.71
N GLU A 92 13.29 -2.74 18.09
CA GLU A 92 13.41 -2.78 16.63
C GLU A 92 12.68 -3.98 16.04
N VAL A 93 11.83 -3.73 15.04
CA VAL A 93 11.13 -4.75 14.23
C VAL A 93 11.80 -4.85 12.86
N LEU A 94 12.07 -3.70 12.23
CA LEU A 94 12.86 -3.63 11.01
C LEU A 94 14.10 -2.77 11.31
N SER A 95 15.27 -3.37 11.09
CA SER A 95 16.55 -2.67 11.16
C SER A 95 16.63 -1.58 10.09
N SER A 96 17.50 -0.61 10.31
CA SER A 96 17.65 0.52 9.40
C SER A 96 17.89 0.06 7.96
N PHE A 97 17.08 0.53 7.03
CA PHE A 97 17.18 0.29 5.60
C PHE A 97 16.95 1.59 4.82
N ALA A 98 17.41 1.63 3.57
CA ALA A 98 17.17 2.73 2.65
C ALA A 98 15.97 2.40 1.75
N ALA A 99 15.17 3.41 1.37
CA ALA A 99 14.16 3.22 0.35
C ALA A 99 14.80 2.79 -0.99
N PRO A 100 14.27 1.78 -1.68
CA PRO A 100 14.84 1.31 -2.95
C PRO A 100 14.69 2.37 -4.06
N HIS A 101 13.56 3.06 -4.08
CA HIS A 101 13.16 4.09 -5.05
C HIS A 101 12.11 5.01 -4.40
N ASP A 102 11.58 6.00 -5.13
CA ASP A 102 10.50 6.90 -4.66
C ASP A 102 9.09 6.44 -5.12
N TYR A 103 8.96 5.28 -5.76
CA TYR A 103 7.68 4.65 -6.08
C TYR A 103 7.11 3.91 -4.87
N ALA A 104 5.87 3.41 -5.00
CA ALA A 104 5.27 2.57 -3.98
C ALA A 104 6.12 1.31 -3.69
N PHE A 105 6.36 1.02 -2.41
CA PHE A 105 7.00 -0.21 -1.95
C PHE A 105 6.49 -0.59 -0.57
N PHE A 106 6.69 -1.83 -0.18
CA PHE A 106 6.43 -2.28 1.19
C PHE A 106 7.41 -3.37 1.62
N ILE A 107 7.73 -3.41 2.90
CA ILE A 107 8.61 -4.41 3.50
C ILE A 107 7.76 -5.30 4.40
N PRO A 108 7.52 -6.58 4.02
CA PRO A 108 6.84 -7.55 4.86
C PRO A 108 7.79 -8.05 5.96
N PHE A 109 7.22 -8.36 7.12
CA PHE A 109 7.92 -8.98 8.24
C PHE A 109 7.02 -9.97 8.96
N THR A 110 7.60 -10.78 9.85
CA THR A 110 6.80 -11.69 10.67
C THR A 110 5.78 -10.92 11.47
N ALA A 111 4.49 -11.23 11.24
CA ALA A 111 3.40 -10.51 11.86
C ALA A 111 3.48 -10.55 13.39
N ILE A 112 3.37 -9.40 14.03
CA ILE A 112 3.50 -9.21 15.46
C ILE A 112 2.47 -8.20 15.97
N ALA A 113 1.92 -8.40 17.18
CA ALA A 113 1.03 -7.44 17.81
C ALA A 113 1.82 -6.34 18.54
N GLY A 114 1.25 -5.14 18.59
CA GLY A 114 1.84 -4.02 19.32
C GLY A 114 0.85 -2.90 19.53
N THR A 115 0.88 -2.30 20.72
CA THR A 115 0.00 -1.17 21.08
C THR A 115 0.49 0.15 20.51
N LYS A 116 1.81 0.30 20.30
CA LYS A 116 2.41 1.49 19.68
C LYS A 116 3.47 1.10 18.68
N TRP A 117 3.56 1.88 17.63
CA TRP A 117 4.49 1.70 16.52
C TRP A 117 5.16 3.03 16.19
N ARG A 118 6.40 2.99 15.82
CA ARG A 118 7.16 4.17 15.44
C ARG A 118 7.95 3.90 14.15
N VAL A 119 7.73 4.74 13.16
CA VAL A 119 8.59 4.85 11.99
C VAL A 119 9.57 5.98 12.26
N GLU A 120 10.85 5.67 12.21
CA GLU A 120 11.91 6.65 12.40
C GLU A 120 12.64 6.88 11.07
N LEU A 121 12.81 8.15 10.72
CA LEU A 121 13.51 8.59 9.52
C LEU A 121 14.75 9.38 9.96
N THR A 122 15.93 8.91 9.55
CA THR A 122 17.22 9.53 9.91
C THR A 122 18.09 9.76 8.67
N SER A 123 19.22 10.43 8.85
CA SER A 123 20.25 10.65 7.79
C SER A 123 19.74 11.36 6.54
N MET A 124 18.64 12.10 6.63
CA MET A 124 18.01 12.75 5.49
C MET A 124 18.80 13.97 5.02
N THR A 125 18.95 14.11 3.70
CA THR A 125 19.60 15.28 3.07
C THR A 125 18.64 16.46 2.86
N ALA A 126 17.31 16.20 2.89
CA ALA A 126 16.25 17.21 2.78
C ALA A 126 15.02 16.80 3.60
N ALA A 127 14.00 17.66 3.66
CA ALA A 127 12.75 17.38 4.37
C ALA A 127 11.99 16.21 3.73
N ALA A 128 11.57 15.24 4.55
CA ALA A 128 10.76 14.12 4.11
C ALA A 128 9.37 14.58 3.66
N GLN A 129 8.86 13.95 2.59
CA GLN A 129 7.50 14.06 2.08
C GLN A 129 6.97 12.65 1.87
N ILE A 130 5.77 12.36 2.40
CA ILE A 130 5.15 11.04 2.30
C ILE A 130 3.65 11.24 2.11
N GLY A 131 3.08 10.69 1.02
CA GLY A 131 1.65 10.71 0.76
C GLY A 131 0.92 9.73 1.67
N HIS A 132 1.37 8.48 1.73
CA HIS A 132 0.71 7.48 2.55
C HIS A 132 1.73 6.53 3.20
N ILE A 133 1.46 6.16 4.46
CA ILE A 133 2.16 5.07 5.15
C ILE A 133 1.17 3.94 5.39
N GLY A 134 1.52 2.73 4.93
CA GLY A 134 0.80 1.50 5.22
C GLY A 134 1.46 0.76 6.38
N LEU A 135 0.68 0.41 7.39
CA LEU A 135 1.10 -0.45 8.51
C LEU A 135 -0.06 -1.38 8.84
N GLY A 136 0.02 -2.66 8.46
CA GLY A 136 -1.13 -3.54 8.54
C GLY A 136 -0.83 -5.01 8.26
N GLN A 137 -1.72 -5.66 7.52
CA GLN A 137 -1.69 -7.10 7.27
C GLN A 137 -1.23 -7.43 5.85
N VAL A 138 -0.65 -8.63 5.67
CA VAL A 138 -0.25 -9.15 4.36
C VAL A 138 -1.06 -10.42 4.06
N CYS A 139 -1.66 -10.46 2.87
CA CYS A 139 -2.12 -11.68 2.24
C CYS A 139 -0.97 -12.21 1.37
N ASP A 140 -0.39 -13.32 1.76
CA ASP A 140 0.74 -13.96 1.08
C ASP A 140 0.21 -15.16 0.28
N LEU A 141 0.33 -15.10 -1.03
CA LEU A 141 -0.09 -16.15 -1.94
C LEU A 141 1.12 -17.03 -2.27
N THR A 142 0.92 -18.33 -2.32
CA THR A 142 1.99 -19.31 -2.55
C THR A 142 2.55 -19.20 -3.97
N TYR A 143 1.69 -18.86 -4.93
CA TYR A 143 2.01 -18.86 -6.34
C TYR A 143 1.94 -17.46 -6.95
N TYR A 144 2.65 -17.29 -8.07
CA TYR A 144 2.45 -16.17 -8.98
C TYR A 144 1.04 -16.22 -9.58
N PRO A 145 0.52 -15.10 -10.09
CA PRO A 145 -0.69 -15.13 -10.89
C PRO A 145 -0.53 -16.07 -12.10
N ASP A 146 -1.64 -16.70 -12.52
CA ASP A 146 -1.69 -17.56 -13.70
C ASP A 146 -1.29 -16.79 -14.97
N ALA A 147 -0.52 -17.43 -15.85
CA ALA A 147 -0.14 -16.83 -17.12
C ALA A 147 -1.25 -17.04 -18.20
N PRO A 148 -1.50 -16.07 -19.07
CA PRO A 148 -0.89 -14.73 -19.10
C PRO A 148 -1.54 -13.80 -18.06
N PHE A 149 -0.76 -13.18 -17.19
CA PHE A 149 -1.23 -12.12 -16.33
C PHE A 149 -0.81 -10.76 -16.88
N ASN A 150 -1.65 -9.76 -16.70
CA ASN A 150 -1.39 -8.43 -17.19
C ASN A 150 -0.69 -7.62 -16.09
N LEU A 151 0.59 -7.30 -16.30
CA LEU A 151 1.34 -6.37 -15.45
C LEU A 151 0.95 -4.90 -15.68
N GLY A 152 -0.05 -4.71 -16.55
CA GLY A 152 -0.61 -3.41 -16.85
C GLY A 152 0.14 -2.63 -17.91
N GLY A 153 -0.57 -2.26 -18.98
CA GLY A 153 -0.21 -1.14 -19.81
C GLY A 153 -0.68 0.15 -19.14
N GLU A 154 0.12 1.19 -19.22
CA GLU A 154 -0.33 2.52 -18.83
C GLU A 154 -1.54 2.92 -19.69
N ARG A 155 -2.63 3.28 -19.03
CA ARG A 155 -3.82 3.81 -19.64
C ARG A 155 -3.90 5.30 -19.34
N ILE A 156 -3.86 6.11 -20.39
CA ILE A 156 -4.02 7.54 -20.26
C ILE A 156 -5.50 7.89 -20.35
N ILE A 157 -6.04 8.53 -19.34
CA ILE A 157 -7.37 9.12 -19.36
C ILE A 157 -7.20 10.58 -19.79
N ALA A 158 -7.81 10.92 -20.93
CA ALA A 158 -7.67 12.23 -21.53
C ALA A 158 -9.00 12.72 -22.11
N THR A 159 -9.22 14.01 -22.01
CA THR A 159 -10.33 14.72 -22.64
C THR A 159 -9.85 15.34 -23.94
N GLN A 160 -10.55 15.07 -25.05
CA GLN A 160 -10.26 15.61 -26.36
C GLN A 160 -11.29 16.67 -26.76
N GLU A 161 -10.83 17.85 -27.06
CA GLU A 161 -11.67 18.91 -27.59
C GLU A 161 -11.68 18.84 -29.13
N ILE A 162 -12.89 18.80 -29.72
CA ILE A 162 -13.10 18.72 -31.17
C ILE A 162 -13.92 19.92 -31.62
N SER A 163 -13.47 20.56 -32.70
CA SER A 163 -14.22 21.66 -33.33
C SER A 163 -15.50 21.15 -34.03
N ASN A 164 -16.43 22.06 -34.35
CA ASN A 164 -17.64 21.74 -35.11
C ASN A 164 -17.36 21.16 -36.50
N SER A 165 -16.16 21.37 -37.03
CA SER A 165 -15.68 20.82 -38.33
C SER A 165 -14.92 19.48 -38.15
N GLY A 166 -14.87 18.92 -36.95
CA GLY A 166 -14.21 17.65 -36.67
C GLY A 166 -12.70 17.72 -36.44
N ASN A 167 -12.11 18.91 -36.38
CA ASN A 167 -10.68 19.06 -36.10
C ASN A 167 -10.39 18.98 -34.60
N ILE A 168 -9.32 18.28 -34.20
CA ILE A 168 -8.83 18.23 -32.84
C ILE A 168 -8.27 19.59 -32.47
N LEU A 169 -8.83 20.23 -31.44
CA LEU A 169 -8.40 21.53 -30.92
C LEU A 169 -7.37 21.39 -29.79
N GLY A 170 -7.48 20.30 -29.02
CA GLY A 170 -6.57 20.03 -27.92
C GLY A 170 -6.84 18.66 -27.30
N VAL A 171 -5.87 18.19 -26.52
CA VAL A 171 -5.98 17.00 -25.65
C VAL A 171 -5.47 17.39 -24.26
N THR A 172 -6.30 17.22 -23.27
CA THR A 172 -5.93 17.39 -21.86
C THR A 172 -5.80 15.99 -21.23
N ILE A 173 -4.63 15.67 -20.71
CA ILE A 173 -4.42 14.45 -19.96
C ILE A 173 -4.90 14.69 -18.53
N ASP A 174 -5.92 13.95 -18.09
CA ASP A 174 -6.49 14.06 -16.75
C ASP A 174 -5.62 13.27 -15.75
N TYR A 175 -5.34 12.00 -16.06
CA TYR A 175 -4.44 11.15 -15.29
C TYR A 175 -4.02 9.90 -16.09
N ALA A 176 -3.01 9.21 -15.58
CA ALA A 176 -2.61 7.88 -16.06
C ALA A 176 -2.88 6.83 -14.98
N GLU A 177 -3.38 5.69 -15.36
CA GLU A 177 -3.59 4.53 -14.48
C GLU A 177 -3.05 3.26 -15.13
N ILE A 178 -2.84 2.23 -14.32
CA ILE A 178 -2.40 0.91 -14.79
C ILE A 178 -3.55 -0.07 -14.55
N ASP A 179 -4.08 -0.68 -15.61
CA ASP A 179 -5.05 -1.76 -15.51
C ASP A 179 -4.31 -3.06 -15.21
N LEU A 180 -4.64 -3.68 -14.06
CA LEU A 180 -4.04 -4.93 -13.58
C LEU A 180 -5.11 -6.01 -13.54
N SER A 181 -4.82 -7.19 -14.10
CA SER A 181 -5.68 -8.36 -13.98
C SER A 181 -4.85 -9.55 -13.57
N SER A 182 -5.23 -10.19 -12.48
CA SER A 182 -4.51 -11.35 -11.93
C SER A 182 -5.50 -12.43 -11.53
N SER A 183 -5.15 -13.68 -11.84
CA SER A 183 -5.90 -14.87 -11.42
C SER A 183 -4.96 -15.91 -10.83
N TRP A 184 -5.49 -16.75 -9.98
CA TRP A 184 -4.77 -17.86 -9.33
C TRP A 184 -5.59 -19.12 -9.41
N SER A 185 -4.95 -20.25 -9.78
CA SER A 185 -5.59 -21.55 -9.91
C SER A 185 -4.55 -22.69 -9.76
N PRO A 186 -4.80 -23.71 -8.92
CA PRO A 186 -5.86 -23.80 -7.90
C PRO A 186 -5.51 -22.96 -6.65
N VAL A 187 -6.52 -22.63 -5.85
CA VAL A 187 -6.36 -21.89 -4.60
C VAL A 187 -6.61 -22.83 -3.42
N THR A 188 -5.67 -22.85 -2.48
CA THR A 188 -5.83 -23.64 -1.25
C THR A 188 -6.83 -22.99 -0.29
N SER A 189 -7.36 -23.78 0.66
CA SER A 189 -8.31 -23.25 1.66
C SER A 189 -7.71 -22.14 2.54
N SER A 190 -6.40 -22.18 2.82
CA SER A 190 -5.72 -21.14 3.59
C SER A 190 -5.56 -19.84 2.80
N GLU A 191 -5.22 -19.93 1.53
CA GLU A 191 -5.14 -18.77 0.63
C GLU A 191 -6.51 -18.15 0.41
N LEU A 192 -7.54 -18.99 0.23
CA LEU A 192 -8.92 -18.53 0.13
C LEU A 192 -9.31 -17.72 1.38
N ALA A 193 -9.04 -18.25 2.58
CA ALA A 193 -9.34 -17.55 3.83
C ALA A 193 -8.58 -16.22 3.95
N ALA A 194 -7.32 -16.16 3.51
CA ALA A 194 -6.54 -14.93 3.50
C ALA A 194 -7.10 -13.88 2.52
N ILE A 195 -7.52 -14.32 1.33
CA ILE A 195 -8.15 -13.43 0.34
C ILE A 195 -9.55 -12.99 0.79
N GLU A 196 -10.32 -13.87 1.43
CA GLU A 196 -11.61 -13.50 2.03
C GLU A 196 -11.43 -12.46 3.14
N ALA A 197 -10.42 -12.62 4.00
CA ALA A 197 -10.09 -11.63 5.02
C ALA A 197 -9.67 -10.28 4.40
N PHE A 198 -8.84 -10.29 3.36
CA PHE A 198 -8.50 -9.10 2.59
C PHE A 198 -9.75 -8.43 2.01
N TRP A 199 -10.62 -9.20 1.38
CA TRP A 199 -11.86 -8.70 0.79
C TRP A 199 -12.77 -8.08 1.86
N ASP A 200 -13.11 -8.85 2.89
CA ASP A 200 -14.10 -8.45 3.90
C ASP A 200 -13.66 -7.27 4.75
N ASN A 201 -12.37 -7.16 5.03
CA ASN A 201 -11.84 -6.13 5.91
C ASN A 201 -11.32 -4.88 5.17
N HIS A 202 -11.10 -4.96 3.84
CA HIS A 202 -10.42 -3.87 3.14
C HIS A 202 -10.98 -3.59 1.73
N ALA A 203 -10.84 -4.53 0.79
CA ALA A 203 -11.06 -4.28 -0.63
C ALA A 203 -12.51 -3.94 -0.97
N ARG A 204 -13.49 -4.59 -0.33
CA ARG A 204 -14.92 -4.33 -0.53
C ARG A 204 -15.36 -2.89 -0.20
N TYR A 205 -14.53 -2.14 0.51
CA TYR A 205 -14.76 -0.73 0.83
C TYR A 205 -14.10 0.22 -0.16
N GLY A 206 -13.53 -0.30 -1.26
CA GLY A 206 -12.83 0.50 -2.27
C GLY A 206 -11.52 1.11 -1.78
N ARG A 207 -10.93 0.58 -0.69
CA ARG A 207 -9.69 1.10 -0.13
C ARG A 207 -8.50 0.61 -0.95
N PRO A 208 -7.53 1.48 -1.27
CA PRO A 208 -6.30 1.07 -1.93
C PRO A 208 -5.42 0.18 -1.05
N PHE A 209 -4.58 -0.62 -1.70
CA PHE A 209 -3.66 -1.57 -1.09
C PHE A 209 -2.40 -1.71 -1.92
N PHE A 210 -1.33 -2.25 -1.33
CA PHE A 210 -0.12 -2.60 -2.09
C PHE A 210 -0.30 -3.97 -2.74
N TYR A 211 0.09 -4.07 -3.99
CA TYR A 211 0.09 -5.31 -4.73
C TYR A 211 1.45 -5.57 -5.38
N SER A 212 2.04 -6.72 -5.11
CA SER A 212 3.24 -7.24 -5.76
C SER A 212 2.92 -8.57 -6.42
N PRO A 213 2.87 -8.66 -7.76
CA PRO A 213 2.53 -9.89 -8.49
C PRO A 213 3.60 -10.98 -8.41
N ASP A 214 4.85 -10.61 -8.21
CA ASP A 214 6.01 -11.51 -8.16
C ASP A 214 6.59 -11.70 -6.75
N GLY A 215 5.96 -11.07 -5.75
CA GLY A 215 6.42 -11.11 -4.36
C GLY A 215 7.68 -10.31 -4.07
N ASP A 216 8.23 -9.61 -5.08
CA ASP A 216 9.29 -8.63 -4.92
C ASP A 216 8.67 -7.31 -4.43
N THR A 217 8.77 -7.07 -3.13
CA THR A 217 8.03 -5.99 -2.46
C THR A 217 8.77 -4.67 -2.40
N ASP A 218 10.04 -4.66 -2.79
CA ASP A 218 10.90 -3.49 -2.93
C ASP A 218 11.37 -3.27 -4.39
N GLY A 219 10.89 -4.09 -5.32
CA GLY A 219 11.15 -3.99 -6.76
C GLY A 219 10.26 -3.02 -7.51
N ASN A 220 10.48 -2.97 -8.83
CA ASN A 220 9.80 -2.04 -9.72
C ASN A 220 8.33 -2.40 -10.03
N TYR A 221 7.83 -3.54 -9.55
CA TYR A 221 6.48 -4.05 -9.84
C TYR A 221 5.56 -4.04 -8.63
N VAL A 222 5.78 -3.13 -7.69
CA VAL A 222 4.83 -2.85 -6.61
C VAL A 222 3.88 -1.75 -7.05
N TYR A 223 2.59 -2.02 -6.89
CA TYR A 223 1.52 -1.12 -7.29
C TYR A 223 0.71 -0.68 -6.06
N TRP A 224 0.40 0.61 -5.99
CA TRP A 224 -0.66 1.13 -5.14
C TRP A 224 -1.96 0.97 -5.89
N ALA A 225 -2.71 -0.08 -5.58
CA ALA A 225 -3.84 -0.55 -6.36
C ALA A 225 -5.16 -0.46 -5.60
N HIS A 226 -6.25 -0.38 -6.32
CA HIS A 226 -7.62 -0.48 -5.80
C HIS A 226 -8.48 -1.31 -6.75
N ILE A 227 -9.59 -1.85 -6.24
CA ILE A 227 -10.59 -2.48 -7.08
C ILE A 227 -11.58 -1.39 -7.51
N PRO A 228 -11.79 -1.18 -8.83
CA PRO A 228 -12.72 -0.17 -9.33
C PRO A 228 -14.15 -0.41 -8.82
N ALA A 229 -14.91 0.65 -8.57
CA ALA A 229 -16.26 0.57 -7.99
C ALA A 229 -17.26 -0.22 -8.84
N ASP A 230 -17.07 -0.23 -10.15
CA ASP A 230 -17.85 -1.02 -11.11
C ASP A 230 -17.44 -2.49 -11.19
N GLN A 231 -16.36 -2.87 -10.50
CA GLN A 231 -15.78 -4.22 -10.48
C GLN A 231 -15.52 -4.71 -9.04
N LEU A 232 -16.23 -4.15 -8.05
CA LEU A 232 -16.13 -4.55 -6.65
C LEU A 232 -16.73 -5.95 -6.42
N GLU A 233 -16.07 -6.95 -6.99
CA GLU A 233 -16.41 -8.36 -6.83
C GLU A 233 -15.16 -9.23 -6.75
N ILE A 234 -15.32 -10.39 -6.14
CA ILE A 234 -14.33 -11.46 -6.17
C ILE A 234 -14.97 -12.71 -6.75
N SER A 235 -14.45 -13.18 -7.87
CA SER A 235 -14.93 -14.40 -8.50
C SER A 235 -14.30 -15.63 -7.85
N LYS A 236 -15.15 -16.55 -7.37
CA LYS A 236 -14.72 -17.77 -6.64
C LYS A 236 -15.44 -19.00 -7.20
N PRO A 237 -15.24 -19.39 -8.47
CA PRO A 237 -15.82 -20.62 -8.98
C PRO A 237 -15.26 -21.83 -8.22
N ARG A 238 -16.13 -22.84 -7.96
CA ARG A 238 -15.76 -24.05 -7.22
C ARG A 238 -16.21 -25.28 -8.00
N SER A 239 -15.31 -26.23 -8.22
CA SER A 239 -15.63 -27.55 -8.76
C SER A 239 -15.87 -28.59 -7.67
N ASN A 240 -15.37 -28.38 -6.46
CA ASN A 240 -15.53 -29.29 -5.33
C ASN A 240 -15.55 -28.53 -3.99
N THR A 241 -15.71 -29.27 -2.87
CA THR A 241 -15.81 -28.69 -1.52
C THR A 241 -14.46 -28.33 -0.88
N ILE A 242 -13.33 -28.75 -1.47
CA ILE A 242 -12.00 -28.65 -0.88
C ILE A 242 -11.20 -27.47 -1.50
N TYR A 243 -11.37 -27.29 -2.81
CA TYR A 243 -10.61 -26.26 -3.55
C TYR A 243 -11.56 -25.29 -4.24
N VAL A 244 -11.17 -24.02 -4.24
CA VAL A 244 -11.69 -23.03 -5.18
C VAL A 244 -10.90 -23.18 -6.47
N ASP A 245 -11.60 -23.27 -7.62
CA ASP A 245 -10.95 -23.51 -8.89
C ASP A 245 -10.05 -22.37 -9.29
N SER A 246 -10.52 -21.15 -9.10
CA SER A 246 -9.72 -19.95 -9.35
C SER A 246 -10.22 -18.75 -8.54
N ILE A 247 -9.37 -17.77 -8.38
CA ILE A 247 -9.71 -16.43 -7.89
C ILE A 247 -9.20 -15.43 -8.91
N SER A 248 -9.99 -14.43 -9.23
CA SER A 248 -9.61 -13.35 -10.13
C SER A 248 -9.81 -11.99 -9.47
N LEU A 249 -8.84 -11.10 -9.62
CA LEU A 249 -8.89 -9.72 -9.18
C LEU A 249 -8.61 -8.81 -10.37
N ASN A 250 -9.53 -7.89 -10.66
CA ASN A 250 -9.32 -6.80 -11.58
C ASN A 250 -9.08 -5.53 -10.77
N MET A 251 -7.95 -4.90 -11.01
CA MET A 251 -7.45 -3.79 -10.19
C MET A 251 -7.00 -2.65 -11.08
N ARG A 252 -6.97 -1.45 -10.53
CA ARG A 252 -6.30 -0.29 -11.11
C ARG A 252 -5.30 0.24 -10.11
N GLY A 253 -4.19 0.74 -10.60
CA GLY A 253 -3.13 1.19 -9.72
C GLY A 253 -2.20 2.22 -10.35
N HIS A 254 -1.29 2.68 -9.50
CA HIS A 254 -0.19 3.56 -9.82
C HIS A 254 1.11 2.95 -9.29
N ARG A 255 2.22 3.44 -9.79
CA ARG A 255 3.55 3.14 -9.22
C ARG A 255 4.01 4.24 -8.31
#